data_1e6970f9c21923cb15ddfc1e89e110ad
#
_entry.id   1e6970f9c21923cb15ddfc1e89e110ad
#
_cell.length_a   1.000
_cell.length_b   1.000
_cell.length_c   1.000
_cell.angle_alpha   90.00
_cell.angle_beta   90.00
_cell.angle_gamma   90.00
#
_symmetry.space_group_name_H-M   'P 1'
#
loop_
_entity.id
_entity.type
_entity.pdbx_description
1 polymer ?
#
loop_
_entity_poly.entity_id
_entity_poly.type
_entity_poly.pdbx_seq_one_letter_code
_entity_poly.pdbx_strand_id
1 'polypeptide(L)'
;MPVASKLLLSILLPLPLLSLAAVAPAAEPPAAPAARMTSAECEVWARELSFAQSVADHDAAAFAAHLEPDAAFAAESPQPQRGRDLIASRWAGLIEGKTLLLSWYPSRTTIGGADDVAVSSGPALYEDLRPGADPRYRIGAFHSVWHKGADGAWRILFDDGIEPQPASDAQVAAFRQGRKPVCPQG
;
A
#
# COMPACT_ATOMS: atom_id res chain seq x y z
N MET A 1 10.04 32.21 -90.01
CA MET A 1 10.01 32.68 -88.61
C MET A 1 10.43 31.51 -87.72
N PRO A 2 11.60 31.53 -87.12
CA PRO A 2 12.09 30.39 -86.32
C PRO A 2 11.64 30.50 -84.85
N VAL A 3 11.09 29.42 -84.36
CA VAL A 3 10.72 29.22 -82.92
C VAL A 3 11.98 28.81 -82.09
N ALA A 4 12.36 29.64 -81.15
CA ALA A 4 13.48 29.36 -80.28
C ALA A 4 13.07 28.37 -79.18
N SER A 5 13.73 27.22 -79.15
CA SER A 5 13.59 26.19 -78.06
C SER A 5 14.48 26.55 -76.91
N LYS A 6 13.91 26.81 -75.72
CA LYS A 6 14.70 27.05 -74.47
C LYS A 6 14.97 25.72 -73.79
N LEU A 7 16.22 25.30 -73.76
CA LEU A 7 16.69 24.21 -72.89
C LEU A 7 16.65 24.67 -71.44
N LEU A 8 15.88 23.97 -70.60
CA LEU A 8 15.94 24.09 -69.18
C LEU A 8 17.00 23.11 -68.62
N LEU A 9 18.10 23.66 -68.09
CA LEU A 9 19.14 22.90 -67.44
C LEU A 9 18.73 22.64 -65.98
N SER A 10 18.31 21.40 -65.67
CA SER A 10 18.00 20.99 -64.29
C SER A 10 19.27 20.71 -63.50
N ILE A 11 19.55 21.55 -62.53
CA ILE A 11 20.65 21.40 -61.58
C ILE A 11 20.15 20.45 -60.47
N LEU A 12 20.62 19.21 -60.42
CA LEU A 12 20.45 18.33 -59.26
C LEU A 12 21.44 18.74 -58.13
N LEU A 13 20.91 19.29 -57.06
CA LEU A 13 21.69 19.48 -55.82
C LEU A 13 21.70 18.14 -55.06
N PRO A 14 22.83 17.67 -54.57
CA PRO A 14 22.87 16.48 -53.69
C PRO A 14 22.35 16.85 -52.28
N LEU A 15 21.33 16.15 -51.82
CA LEU A 15 20.86 16.19 -50.41
C LEU A 15 21.92 15.55 -49.53
N PRO A 16 22.33 16.21 -48.39
CA PRO A 16 23.18 15.56 -47.41
C PRO A 16 22.37 14.50 -46.66
N LEU A 17 22.85 13.26 -46.65
CA LEU A 17 22.37 12.22 -45.75
C LEU A 17 22.67 12.62 -44.30
N LEU A 18 21.69 13.05 -43.53
CA LEU A 18 21.77 13.15 -42.11
C LEU A 18 21.80 11.72 -41.51
N SER A 19 22.97 11.29 -41.03
CA SER A 19 23.09 10.07 -40.25
C SER A 19 22.44 10.29 -38.87
N LEU A 20 21.27 9.66 -38.64
CA LEU A 20 20.70 9.56 -37.30
C LEU A 20 21.60 8.62 -36.48
N ALA A 21 22.40 9.19 -35.58
CA ALA A 21 23.07 8.41 -34.56
C ALA A 21 22.00 7.89 -33.56
N ALA A 22 21.83 6.58 -33.52
CA ALA A 22 20.96 5.94 -32.52
C ALA A 22 21.58 6.15 -31.14
N VAL A 23 20.92 6.96 -30.31
CA VAL A 23 21.26 7.07 -28.88
C VAL A 23 20.81 5.76 -28.22
N ALA A 24 21.78 4.94 -27.83
CA ALA A 24 21.50 3.75 -27.02
C ALA A 24 20.90 4.19 -25.67
N PRO A 25 19.83 3.52 -25.19
CA PRO A 25 19.30 3.82 -23.88
C PRO A 25 20.38 3.59 -22.82
N ALA A 26 20.60 4.58 -21.94
CA ALA A 26 21.49 4.44 -20.81
C ALA A 26 21.00 3.28 -19.93
N ALA A 27 21.88 2.36 -19.59
CA ALA A 27 21.57 1.27 -18.68
C ALA A 27 21.13 1.88 -17.33
N GLU A 28 19.96 1.45 -16.86
CA GLU A 28 19.43 1.84 -15.55
C GLU A 28 20.44 1.39 -14.47
N PRO A 29 20.83 2.28 -13.53
CA PRO A 29 21.77 1.89 -12.48
C PRO A 29 21.17 0.73 -11.67
N PRO A 30 21.98 -0.24 -11.22
CA PRO A 30 21.48 -1.36 -10.43
C PRO A 30 20.73 -0.82 -9.20
N ALA A 31 19.52 -1.34 -8.97
CA ALA A 31 18.71 -0.98 -7.81
C ALA A 31 19.54 -1.16 -6.55
N ALA A 32 19.62 -0.12 -5.72
CA ALA A 32 20.30 -0.22 -4.43
C ALA A 32 19.67 -1.38 -3.62
N PRO A 33 20.46 -2.18 -2.89
CA PRO A 33 19.93 -3.22 -2.04
C PRO A 33 18.90 -2.62 -1.09
N ALA A 34 17.75 -3.29 -0.93
CA ALA A 34 16.71 -2.83 -0.02
C ALA A 34 17.33 -2.62 1.37
N ALA A 35 17.17 -1.42 1.92
CA ALA A 35 17.68 -1.12 3.25
C ALA A 35 17.05 -2.09 4.26
N ARG A 36 17.88 -2.64 5.14
CA ARG A 36 17.41 -3.49 6.24
C ARG A 36 16.52 -2.68 7.17
N MET A 37 15.44 -3.30 7.61
CA MET A 37 14.57 -2.68 8.61
C MET A 37 15.31 -2.59 9.96
N THR A 38 15.15 -1.46 10.63
CA THR A 38 15.69 -1.23 11.97
C THR A 38 14.94 -2.06 13.03
N SER A 39 15.49 -2.17 14.22
CA SER A 39 14.82 -2.85 15.34
C SER A 39 13.45 -2.20 15.64
N ALA A 40 13.37 -0.88 15.66
CA ALA A 40 12.13 -0.14 15.92
C ALA A 40 11.09 -0.37 14.80
N GLU A 41 11.50 -0.41 13.54
CA GLU A 41 10.60 -0.78 12.43
C GLU A 41 10.07 -2.21 12.59
N CYS A 42 10.90 -3.14 13.07
CA CYS A 42 10.48 -4.50 13.35
C CYS A 42 9.52 -4.61 14.55
N GLU A 43 9.66 -3.75 15.57
CA GLU A 43 8.67 -3.63 16.65
C GLU A 43 7.30 -3.24 16.09
N VAL A 44 7.24 -2.23 15.21
CA VAL A 44 6.00 -1.79 14.56
C VAL A 44 5.43 -2.87 13.65
N TRP A 45 6.30 -3.57 12.89
CA TRP A 45 5.88 -4.73 12.10
C TRP A 45 5.16 -5.78 12.93
N ALA A 46 5.74 -6.14 14.08
CA ALA A 46 5.14 -7.12 14.99
C ALA A 46 3.81 -6.60 15.59
N ARG A 47 3.75 -5.32 15.92
CA ARG A 47 2.50 -4.69 16.43
C ARG A 47 1.39 -4.68 15.38
N GLU A 48 1.71 -4.39 14.11
CA GLU A 48 0.76 -4.43 13.01
C GLU A 48 0.21 -5.84 12.80
N LEU A 49 1.08 -6.86 12.83
CA LEU A 49 0.65 -8.26 12.77
C LEU A 49 -0.24 -8.65 13.95
N SER A 50 0.08 -8.18 15.16
CA SER A 50 -0.73 -8.41 16.35
C SER A 50 -2.09 -7.71 16.27
N PHE A 51 -2.13 -6.52 15.69
CA PHE A 51 -3.37 -5.79 15.44
C PHE A 51 -4.27 -6.54 14.45
N ALA A 52 -3.74 -6.99 13.32
CA ALA A 52 -4.45 -7.82 12.36
C ALA A 52 -4.94 -9.15 12.99
N GLN A 53 -4.11 -9.74 13.87
CA GLN A 53 -4.46 -10.99 14.54
C GLN A 53 -5.63 -10.80 15.52
N SER A 54 -5.74 -9.64 16.20
CA SER A 54 -6.88 -9.38 17.12
C SER A 54 -8.23 -9.40 16.40
N VAL A 55 -8.28 -8.96 15.15
CA VAL A 55 -9.49 -9.05 14.31
C VAL A 55 -9.73 -10.49 13.86
N ALA A 56 -8.68 -11.20 13.47
CA ALA A 56 -8.79 -12.61 13.06
C ALA A 56 -9.23 -13.53 14.21
N ASP A 57 -8.85 -13.19 15.45
CA ASP A 57 -9.23 -13.92 16.68
C ASP A 57 -10.59 -13.46 17.26
N HIS A 58 -11.25 -12.48 16.62
CA HIS A 58 -12.49 -11.88 17.08
C HIS A 58 -12.39 -11.24 18.47
N ASP A 59 -11.19 -10.76 18.85
CA ASP A 59 -10.89 -10.18 20.17
C ASP A 59 -11.01 -8.65 20.16
N ALA A 60 -12.19 -8.14 20.51
CA ALA A 60 -12.45 -6.70 20.57
C ALA A 60 -11.62 -5.97 21.63
N ALA A 61 -11.25 -6.65 22.72
CA ALA A 61 -10.43 -6.04 23.78
C ALA A 61 -8.97 -5.90 23.31
N ALA A 62 -8.40 -6.94 22.69
CA ALA A 62 -7.08 -6.87 22.06
C ALA A 62 -7.05 -5.83 20.94
N PHE A 63 -8.09 -5.76 20.08
CA PHE A 63 -8.21 -4.71 19.06
C PHE A 63 -8.12 -3.31 19.69
N ALA A 64 -8.95 -3.01 20.69
CA ALA A 64 -8.95 -1.72 21.35
C ALA A 64 -7.61 -1.37 22.01
N ALA A 65 -6.89 -2.36 22.55
CA ALA A 65 -5.58 -2.17 23.16
C ALA A 65 -4.47 -1.72 22.19
N HIS A 66 -4.70 -1.85 20.88
CA HIS A 66 -3.79 -1.34 19.86
C HIS A 66 -3.99 0.13 19.53
N LEU A 67 -5.06 0.77 20.02
CA LEU A 67 -5.43 2.14 19.68
C LEU A 67 -4.97 3.13 20.77
N GLU A 68 -4.51 4.31 20.36
CA GLU A 68 -4.41 5.44 21.29
C GLU A 68 -5.80 5.85 21.78
N PRO A 69 -5.95 6.43 22.98
CA PRO A 69 -7.24 6.88 23.49
C PRO A 69 -7.97 7.86 22.55
N ASP A 70 -7.21 8.69 21.84
CA ASP A 70 -7.66 9.73 20.92
C ASP A 70 -7.39 9.39 19.44
N ALA A 71 -7.16 8.12 19.12
CA ALA A 71 -6.95 7.66 17.75
C ALA A 71 -8.03 8.16 16.78
N ALA A 72 -7.67 8.33 15.50
CA ALA A 72 -8.60 8.70 14.45
C ALA A 72 -8.50 7.73 13.27
N PHE A 73 -9.61 7.08 12.93
CA PHE A 73 -9.76 6.19 11.77
C PHE A 73 -10.53 6.88 10.65
N ALA A 74 -10.32 6.44 9.43
CA ALA A 74 -10.76 7.13 8.23
C ALA A 74 -10.30 8.61 8.26
N ALA A 75 -9.01 8.80 8.53
CA ALA A 75 -8.42 10.09 8.84
C ALA A 75 -8.53 11.09 7.69
N GLU A 76 -8.56 10.62 6.45
CA GLU A 76 -8.75 11.43 5.24
C GLU A 76 -10.23 11.71 4.92
N SER A 77 -11.16 11.08 5.65
CA SER A 77 -12.59 11.30 5.50
C SER A 77 -13.01 12.69 6.00
N PRO A 78 -14.02 13.33 5.39
CA PRO A 78 -14.66 14.54 5.96
C PRO A 78 -15.22 14.34 7.37
N GLN A 79 -15.46 13.10 7.80
CA GLN A 79 -15.99 12.74 9.11
C GLN A 79 -15.18 11.59 9.71
N PRO A 80 -13.94 11.82 10.17
CA PRO A 80 -13.11 10.79 10.76
C PRO A 80 -13.73 10.27 12.07
N GLN A 81 -13.53 8.98 12.33
CA GLN A 81 -13.94 8.35 13.58
C GLN A 81 -12.88 8.62 14.64
N ARG A 82 -13.23 9.35 15.70
CA ARG A 82 -12.28 9.77 16.74
C ARG A 82 -12.56 9.11 18.08
N GLY A 83 -11.49 8.63 18.68
CA GLY A 83 -11.51 7.99 20.00
C GLY A 83 -11.66 6.48 19.93
N ARG A 84 -10.88 5.79 20.76
CA ARG A 84 -10.80 4.33 20.84
C ARG A 84 -12.16 3.65 20.92
N ASP A 85 -13.03 4.12 21.82
CA ASP A 85 -14.32 3.47 22.09
C ASP A 85 -15.26 3.58 20.89
N LEU A 86 -15.30 4.74 20.23
CA LEU A 86 -16.10 4.91 19.02
C LEU A 86 -15.58 4.01 17.88
N ILE A 87 -14.27 3.98 17.70
CA ILE A 87 -13.63 3.14 16.68
C ILE A 87 -13.94 1.68 16.95
N ALA A 88 -13.73 1.19 18.17
CA ALA A 88 -14.01 -0.20 18.54
C ALA A 88 -15.50 -0.56 18.30
N SER A 89 -16.41 0.34 18.66
CA SER A 89 -17.84 0.17 18.40
C SER A 89 -18.17 0.10 16.89
N ARG A 90 -17.53 0.93 16.07
CA ARG A 90 -17.73 0.94 14.60
C ARG A 90 -17.15 -0.31 13.92
N TRP A 91 -16.09 -0.86 14.50
CA TRP A 91 -15.42 -2.05 14.00
C TRP A 91 -16.03 -3.36 14.52
N ALA A 92 -17.00 -3.32 15.44
CA ALA A 92 -17.57 -4.50 16.05
C ALA A 92 -18.00 -5.56 15.03
N GLY A 93 -18.69 -5.17 13.96
CA GLY A 93 -19.14 -6.10 12.92
C GLY A 93 -17.99 -6.75 12.12
N LEU A 94 -16.88 -6.02 11.88
CA LEU A 94 -15.67 -6.56 11.26
C LEU A 94 -14.94 -7.51 12.21
N ILE A 95 -14.87 -7.15 13.49
CA ILE A 95 -14.24 -7.99 14.52
C ILE A 95 -15.06 -9.27 14.71
N GLU A 96 -16.40 -9.19 14.73
CA GLU A 96 -17.25 -10.38 14.79
C GLU A 96 -17.07 -11.34 13.62
N GLY A 97 -16.72 -10.86 12.43
CA GLY A 97 -16.42 -11.66 11.26
C GLY A 97 -17.56 -12.51 10.71
N LYS A 98 -18.83 -12.22 11.05
CA LYS A 98 -19.98 -13.08 10.67
C LYS A 98 -20.34 -13.00 9.19
N THR A 99 -20.19 -11.85 8.59
CA THR A 99 -20.60 -11.60 7.19
C THR A 99 -19.45 -11.15 6.32
N LEU A 100 -18.42 -10.58 6.92
CA LEU A 100 -17.24 -10.04 6.25
C LEU A 100 -16.00 -10.36 7.08
N LEU A 101 -15.03 -11.04 6.48
CA LEU A 101 -13.70 -11.22 7.07
C LEU A 101 -12.76 -10.17 6.51
N LEU A 102 -12.00 -9.56 7.40
CA LEU A 102 -10.93 -8.65 7.06
C LEU A 102 -9.60 -9.22 7.55
N SER A 103 -8.63 -9.29 6.66
CA SER A 103 -7.26 -9.67 6.98
C SER A 103 -6.28 -8.75 6.28
N TRP A 104 -5.18 -8.44 6.96
CA TRP A 104 -4.11 -7.62 6.40
C TRP A 104 -2.76 -8.01 7.00
N TYR A 105 -1.71 -7.50 6.42
CA TYR A 105 -0.35 -7.64 6.94
C TYR A 105 0.54 -6.50 6.45
N PRO A 106 1.56 -6.08 7.21
CA PRO A 106 2.49 -5.07 6.76
C PRO A 106 3.35 -5.57 5.60
N SER A 107 3.57 -4.72 4.61
CA SER A 107 4.58 -4.90 3.56
C SER A 107 5.74 -3.94 3.76
N ARG A 108 5.51 -2.86 4.52
CA ARG A 108 6.49 -1.84 4.87
C ARG A 108 6.17 -1.23 6.23
N THR A 109 7.22 -0.96 7.01
CA THR A 109 7.20 -0.06 8.16
C THR A 109 8.35 0.94 8.01
N THR A 110 8.13 2.17 8.45
CA THR A 110 9.14 3.23 8.38
C THR A 110 9.03 4.09 9.65
N ILE A 111 10.15 4.28 10.32
CA ILE A 111 10.27 5.11 11.52
C ILE A 111 10.54 6.56 11.14
N GLY A 112 9.98 7.48 11.92
CA GLY A 112 10.21 8.93 11.86
C GLY A 112 10.25 9.56 13.25
N GLY A 113 10.35 10.89 13.28
CA GLY A 113 10.42 11.64 14.54
C GLY A 113 11.70 11.35 15.33
N ALA A 114 11.56 11.22 16.63
CA ALA A 114 12.60 10.79 17.56
C ALA A 114 12.49 9.27 17.86
N ASP A 115 12.23 8.46 16.84
CA ASP A 115 11.94 7.03 16.91
C ASP A 115 10.65 6.69 17.69
N ASP A 116 9.72 7.63 17.70
CA ASP A 116 8.44 7.54 18.41
C ASP A 116 7.22 7.58 17.51
N VAL A 117 7.39 7.83 16.20
CA VAL A 117 6.34 7.79 15.18
C VAL A 117 6.73 6.83 14.07
N ALA A 118 5.79 6.03 13.62
CA ALA A 118 6.00 5.11 12.51
C ALA A 118 4.80 5.08 11.57
N VAL A 119 5.07 4.79 10.29
CA VAL A 119 4.06 4.44 9.30
C VAL A 119 4.17 2.96 8.98
N SER A 120 3.04 2.26 9.02
CA SER A 120 2.90 0.90 8.51
C SER A 120 1.91 0.89 7.35
N SER A 121 2.19 0.09 6.33
CA SER A 121 1.28 -0.06 5.20
C SER A 121 1.39 -1.45 4.56
N GLY A 122 0.32 -1.86 3.91
CA GLY A 122 0.27 -3.14 3.24
C GLY A 122 -1.09 -3.43 2.62
N PRO A 123 -1.27 -4.61 2.00
CA PRO A 123 -2.52 -5.01 1.42
C PRO A 123 -3.52 -5.45 2.49
N ALA A 124 -4.80 -5.24 2.20
CA ALA A 124 -5.94 -5.71 2.99
C ALA A 124 -6.89 -6.51 2.11
N LEU A 125 -7.29 -7.70 2.58
CA LEU A 125 -8.22 -8.59 1.91
C LEU A 125 -9.54 -8.63 2.68
N TYR A 126 -10.61 -8.39 1.95
CA TYR A 126 -11.99 -8.51 2.41
C TYR A 126 -12.63 -9.72 1.75
N GLU A 127 -13.19 -10.63 2.55
CA GLU A 127 -13.93 -11.79 2.08
C GLU A 127 -15.40 -11.70 2.54
N ASP A 128 -16.32 -11.58 1.59
CA ASP A 128 -17.76 -11.57 1.85
C ASP A 128 -18.25 -13.02 2.01
N LEU A 129 -18.74 -13.35 3.20
CA LEU A 129 -19.20 -14.69 3.55
C LEU A 129 -20.66 -14.94 3.19
N ARG A 130 -21.39 -13.95 2.72
CA ARG A 130 -22.80 -14.11 2.35
C ARG A 130 -22.95 -15.08 1.18
N PRO A 131 -23.96 -15.97 1.20
CA PRO A 131 -24.22 -16.86 0.07
C PRO A 131 -24.42 -16.08 -1.24
N GLY A 132 -23.68 -16.47 -2.29
CA GLY A 132 -23.77 -15.86 -3.60
C GLY A 132 -23.13 -14.48 -3.72
N ALA A 133 -22.28 -14.08 -2.77
CA ALA A 133 -21.54 -12.81 -2.86
C ALA A 133 -20.70 -12.74 -4.14
N ASP A 134 -20.90 -11.67 -4.92
CA ASP A 134 -20.17 -11.37 -6.15
C ASP A 134 -19.87 -9.86 -6.21
N PRO A 135 -18.59 -9.45 -6.12
CA PRO A 135 -17.40 -10.28 -5.90
C PRO A 135 -17.32 -10.79 -4.45
N ARG A 136 -16.86 -12.02 -4.28
CA ARG A 136 -16.59 -12.60 -2.97
C ARG A 136 -15.39 -11.95 -2.30
N TYR A 137 -14.36 -11.62 -3.08
CA TYR A 137 -13.11 -11.05 -2.59
C TYR A 137 -12.89 -9.64 -3.11
N ARG A 138 -12.39 -8.79 -2.23
CA ARG A 138 -11.88 -7.45 -2.57
C ARG A 138 -10.51 -7.26 -1.93
N ILE A 139 -9.61 -6.56 -2.63
CA ILE A 139 -8.30 -6.16 -2.09
C ILE A 139 -8.20 -4.64 -2.12
N GLY A 140 -7.82 -4.09 -1.01
CA GLY A 140 -7.43 -2.71 -0.82
C GLY A 140 -6.05 -2.63 -0.18
N ALA A 141 -5.79 -1.51 0.46
CA ALA A 141 -4.57 -1.32 1.25
C ALA A 141 -4.93 -0.58 2.54
N PHE A 142 -4.08 -0.71 3.54
CA PHE A 142 -4.16 0.06 4.79
C PHE A 142 -2.92 0.94 4.95
N HIS A 143 -3.08 2.02 5.71
CA HIS A 143 -2.03 2.90 6.18
C HIS A 143 -2.30 3.24 7.63
N SER A 144 -1.43 2.77 8.53
CA SER A 144 -1.52 3.06 9.95
C SER A 144 -0.36 3.96 10.37
N VAL A 145 -0.65 4.98 11.16
CA VAL A 145 0.37 5.78 11.84
C VAL A 145 0.40 5.32 13.30
N TRP A 146 1.55 4.85 13.72
CA TRP A 146 1.83 4.36 15.06
C TRP A 146 2.59 5.40 15.86
N HIS A 147 2.26 5.53 17.13
CA HIS A 147 2.95 6.38 18.10
C HIS A 147 3.43 5.52 19.27
N LYS A 148 4.66 5.75 19.71
CA LYS A 148 5.25 5.08 20.87
C LYS A 148 5.00 5.92 22.12
N GLY A 149 4.09 5.47 22.96
CA GLY A 149 3.77 6.14 24.20
C GLY A 149 4.93 6.18 25.19
N ALA A 150 4.82 6.98 26.24
CA ALA A 150 5.82 7.08 27.31
C ALA A 150 6.05 5.74 28.04
N ASP A 151 5.10 4.82 27.96
CA ASP A 151 5.20 3.44 28.45
C ASP A 151 5.97 2.50 27.51
N GLY A 152 6.47 3.01 26.38
CA GLY A 152 7.19 2.27 25.36
C GLY A 152 6.31 1.43 24.44
N ALA A 153 4.99 1.45 24.59
CA ALA A 153 4.08 0.69 23.76
C ALA A 153 3.71 1.47 22.48
N TRP A 154 3.77 0.77 21.34
CA TRP A 154 3.26 1.30 20.07
C TRP A 154 1.74 1.15 19.98
N ARG A 155 1.05 2.27 19.66
CA ARG A 155 -0.40 2.32 19.44
C ARG A 155 -0.71 3.11 18.20
N ILE A 156 -1.82 2.78 17.55
CA ILE A 156 -2.29 3.49 16.36
C ILE A 156 -2.84 4.84 16.77
N LEU A 157 -2.32 5.89 16.15
CA LEU A 157 -2.79 7.26 16.27
C LEU A 157 -3.75 7.62 15.11
N PHE A 158 -3.38 7.24 13.89
CA PHE A 158 -4.22 7.40 12.69
C PHE A 158 -4.26 6.12 11.89
N ASP A 159 -5.43 5.82 11.31
CA ASP A 159 -5.60 4.72 10.36
C ASP A 159 -6.49 5.16 9.20
N ASP A 160 -6.12 4.70 8.02
CA ASP A 160 -6.88 4.90 6.80
C ASP A 160 -6.59 3.77 5.81
N GLY A 161 -7.27 3.79 4.66
CA GLY A 161 -7.08 2.77 3.66
C GLY A 161 -7.53 3.19 2.27
N ILE A 162 -7.07 2.43 1.29
CA ILE A 162 -7.51 2.57 -0.11
C ILE A 162 -8.74 1.69 -0.30
N GLU A 163 -9.77 2.26 -0.92
CA GLU A 163 -11.04 1.60 -1.26
C GLU A 163 -10.80 0.23 -1.90
N PRO A 164 -11.33 -0.86 -1.32
CA PRO A 164 -11.09 -2.20 -1.83
C PRO A 164 -11.81 -2.45 -3.15
N GLN A 165 -11.07 -2.98 -4.14
CA GLN A 165 -11.56 -3.33 -5.46
C GLN A 165 -11.76 -4.85 -5.60
N PRO A 166 -12.68 -5.31 -6.48
CA PRO A 166 -12.85 -6.74 -6.77
C PRO A 166 -11.52 -7.43 -7.07
N ALA A 167 -11.30 -8.60 -6.50
CA ALA A 167 -10.06 -9.34 -6.63
C ALA A 167 -10.26 -10.69 -7.30
N SER A 168 -9.37 -11.05 -8.23
CA SER A 168 -9.29 -12.36 -8.84
C SER A 168 -8.69 -13.40 -7.89
N ASP A 169 -8.93 -14.68 -8.14
CA ASP A 169 -8.34 -15.79 -7.37
C ASP A 169 -6.80 -15.73 -7.34
N ALA A 170 -6.17 -15.30 -8.45
CA ALA A 170 -4.73 -15.13 -8.51
C ALA A 170 -4.23 -14.03 -7.55
N GLN A 171 -4.96 -12.91 -7.45
CA GLN A 171 -4.63 -11.84 -6.50
C GLN A 171 -4.84 -12.28 -5.05
N VAL A 172 -5.90 -13.04 -4.77
CA VAL A 172 -6.14 -13.62 -3.43
C VAL A 172 -5.03 -14.61 -3.07
N ALA A 173 -4.62 -15.47 -3.99
CA ALA A 173 -3.50 -16.39 -3.78
C ALA A 173 -2.18 -15.64 -3.49
N ALA A 174 -1.89 -14.60 -4.27
CA ALA A 174 -0.71 -13.74 -4.05
C ALA A 174 -0.76 -13.04 -2.69
N PHE A 175 -1.93 -12.50 -2.28
CA PHE A 175 -2.12 -11.93 -0.95
C PHE A 175 -1.78 -12.94 0.15
N ARG A 176 -2.32 -14.15 0.08
CA ARG A 176 -2.10 -15.20 1.10
C ARG A 176 -0.64 -15.63 1.19
N GLN A 177 0.09 -15.65 0.07
CA GLN A 177 1.52 -15.99 0.01
C GLN A 177 2.42 -14.83 0.46
N GLY A 178 1.96 -13.58 0.35
CA GLY A 178 2.74 -12.39 0.66
C GLY A 178 2.95 -12.13 2.15
N ARG A 179 2.15 -12.74 3.03
CA ARG A 179 2.24 -12.53 4.47
C ARG A 179 3.55 -13.08 5.03
N LYS A 180 4.33 -12.22 5.66
CA LYS A 180 5.57 -12.60 6.37
C LYS A 180 5.31 -12.55 7.89
N PRO A 181 5.44 -13.67 8.60
CA PRO A 181 5.12 -13.75 10.03
C PRO A 181 6.13 -13.02 10.91
N VAL A 182 7.31 -12.71 10.37
CA VAL A 182 8.38 -11.97 11.04
C VAL A 182 8.86 -10.84 10.16
N CYS A 183 9.41 -9.80 10.78
CA CYS A 183 10.01 -8.67 10.10
C CYS A 183 11.11 -9.15 9.13
N PRO A 184 11.10 -8.74 7.86
CA PRO A 184 12.12 -9.14 6.90
C PRO A 184 13.47 -8.55 7.32
N GLN A 185 14.40 -9.44 7.65
CA GLN A 185 15.81 -9.08 7.79
C GLN A 185 16.40 -9.21 6.38
N GLY A 186 16.76 -8.09 5.77
CA GLY A 186 17.30 -8.04 4.41
C GLY A 186 18.63 -8.81 4.24
#